data_90f4c70c255ddf0e724730ec63beade9
#
_entry.id   90f4c70c255ddf0e724730ec63beade9
#
_cell.length_a   1.000
_cell.length_b   1.000
_cell.length_c   1.000
_cell.angle_alpha   90.00
_cell.angle_beta   90.00
_cell.angle_gamma   90.00
#
_symmetry.space_group_name_H-M   'P 1'
#
loop_
_entity.id
_entity.type
_entity.pdbx_description
1 polymer ?
#
loop_
_entity_poly.entity_id
_entity_poly.type
_entity_poly.pdbx_seq_one_letter_code
_entity_poly.pdbx_strand_id
1 'polypeptide(L)' 'NPYLAFAILIYAGLDGINRNIELNPPANVNFAKVSSDILKQYKTLPLTLGEARAAACESEFVHKYIAQSVIDSYCI' A
#
# COMPACT_ATOMS: atom_id res chain seq x y z
N ASN A 1 12.17 6.14 -5.02
CA ASN A 1 12.88 6.75 -3.91
C ASN A 1 12.78 5.88 -2.65
N PRO A 2 13.88 5.18 -2.28
CA PRO A 2 13.83 4.26 -1.14
C PRO A 2 13.59 4.96 0.20
N TYR A 3 14.02 6.20 0.37
CA TYR A 3 13.79 6.96 1.60
C TYR A 3 12.30 7.25 1.79
N LEU A 4 11.63 7.64 0.73
CA LEU A 4 10.18 7.86 0.75
C LEU A 4 9.43 6.56 1.01
N ALA A 5 9.85 5.47 0.39
CA ALA A 5 9.24 4.15 0.59
C ALA A 5 9.35 3.71 2.06
N PHE A 6 10.52 3.86 2.68
CA PHE A 6 10.70 3.54 4.09
C PHE A 6 9.87 4.42 5.00
N ALA A 7 9.79 5.71 4.70
CA ALA A 7 8.95 6.63 5.48
C ALA A 7 7.48 6.21 5.43
N ILE A 8 6.97 5.87 4.27
CA ILE A 8 5.58 5.43 4.09
C ILE A 8 5.32 4.13 4.86
N LEU A 9 6.25 3.17 4.83
CA LEU A 9 6.11 1.92 5.58
C LEU A 9 6.06 2.16 7.09
N ILE A 10 6.90 3.06 7.60
CA ILE A 10 6.90 3.42 9.03
C ILE A 10 5.57 4.08 9.41
N TYR A 11 5.10 5.03 8.61
CA TYR A 11 3.81 5.69 8.87
C TYR A 11 2.65 4.70 8.79
N ALA A 12 2.68 3.76 7.85
CA ALA A 12 1.64 2.74 7.74
C ALA A 12 1.58 1.86 8.99
N GLY A 13 2.75 1.44 9.50
CA GLY A 13 2.81 0.67 10.74
C GLY A 13 2.27 1.44 11.93
N LEU A 14 2.67 2.69 12.09
CA LEU A 14 2.19 3.55 13.18
C LEU A 14 0.68 3.83 13.06
N ASP A 15 0.18 4.06 11.85
CA ASP A 15 -1.24 4.26 11.61
C ASP A 15 -2.06 3.03 12.03
N GLY A 16 -1.59 1.83 11.68
CA GLY A 16 -2.24 0.60 12.09
C GLY A 16 -2.29 0.44 13.61
N ILE A 17 -1.20 0.76 14.30
CA ILE A 17 -1.14 0.71 15.76
C ILE A 17 -2.12 1.72 16.38
N ASN A 18 -2.12 2.96 15.90
CA ASN A 18 -2.97 4.02 16.43
C ASN A 18 -4.46 3.74 16.22
N ARG A 19 -4.81 3.04 15.15
CA ARG A 19 -6.19 2.69 14.82
C ARG A 19 -6.62 1.32 15.36
N ASN A 20 -5.72 0.62 16.06
CA ASN A 20 -5.95 -0.73 16.58
C ASN A 20 -6.46 -1.71 15.52
N ILE A 21 -5.89 -1.64 14.33
CA ILE A 21 -6.26 -2.53 13.23
C ILE A 21 -5.76 -3.94 13.54
N GLU A 22 -6.66 -4.93 13.43
CA GLU A 22 -6.29 -6.33 13.57
C GLU A 22 -5.56 -6.81 12.32
N LEU A 23 -4.55 -7.66 12.53
CA LEU A 23 -3.85 -8.28 11.42
C LEU A 23 -4.73 -9.34 10.77
N ASN A 24 -4.67 -9.41 9.45
CA ASN A 24 -5.26 -10.51 8.71
C ASN A 24 -4.53 -11.81 9.04
N PRO A 25 -5.20 -12.96 8.92
CA PRO A 25 -4.52 -14.24 9.06
C PRO A 25 -3.31 -14.34 8.11
N PRO A 26 -2.22 -15.01 8.54
CA PRO A 26 -1.06 -15.15 7.67
C PRO A 26 -1.40 -15.93 6.40
N ALA A 27 -0.81 -15.54 5.29
CA ALA A 27 -0.98 -16.22 4.02
C ALA A 27 0.02 -17.37 3.91
N ASN A 28 -0.30 -18.52 4.52
CA ASN A 28 0.56 -19.71 4.54
C ASN A 28 0.44 -20.53 3.26
N VAL A 29 0.57 -19.88 2.11
CA VAL A 29 0.40 -20.51 0.80
C VAL A 29 1.53 -20.11 -0.13
N ASN A 30 1.85 -20.99 -1.07
CA ASN A 30 2.76 -20.67 -2.17
C ASN A 30 1.94 -20.07 -3.30
N PHE A 31 2.00 -18.76 -3.48
CA PHE A 31 1.19 -18.04 -4.46
C PHE A 31 1.42 -18.49 -5.90
N ALA A 32 2.56 -19.11 -6.20
CA ALA A 32 2.84 -19.66 -7.52
C ALA A 32 2.09 -20.96 -7.81
N LYS A 33 1.60 -21.65 -6.76
CA LYS A 33 1.01 -22.98 -6.86
C LYS A 33 -0.43 -23.07 -6.39
N VAL A 34 -1.00 -22.00 -5.83
CA VAL A 34 -2.38 -22.02 -5.34
C VAL A 34 -3.38 -21.80 -6.45
N SER A 35 -4.63 -22.23 -6.22
CA SER A 35 -5.72 -22.03 -7.17
C SER A 35 -6.08 -20.54 -7.30
N SER A 36 -6.70 -20.19 -8.42
CA SER A 36 -7.16 -18.81 -8.65
C SER A 36 -8.19 -18.36 -7.60
N ASP A 37 -8.97 -19.29 -7.05
CA ASP A 37 -9.96 -18.95 -6.01
C ASP A 37 -9.30 -18.47 -4.72
N ILE A 38 -8.18 -19.09 -4.34
CA ILE A 38 -7.41 -18.64 -3.17
C ILE A 38 -6.75 -17.29 -3.46
N LEU A 39 -6.21 -17.09 -4.64
CA LEU A 39 -5.58 -15.83 -5.04
C LEU A 39 -6.55 -14.65 -5.00
N LYS A 40 -7.83 -14.87 -5.31
CA LYS A 40 -8.86 -13.83 -5.29
C LYS A 40 -9.13 -13.28 -3.90
N GLN A 41 -8.76 -13.98 -2.84
CA GLN A 41 -8.92 -13.52 -1.47
C GLN A 41 -7.94 -12.40 -1.11
N TYR A 42 -6.89 -12.21 -1.90
CA TYR A 42 -5.85 -11.22 -1.65
C TYR A 42 -5.90 -10.12 -2.70
N LYS A 43 -5.72 -8.89 -2.24
CA LYS A 43 -5.58 -7.76 -3.16
C LYS A 43 -4.19 -7.80 -3.76
N THR A 44 -4.09 -7.50 -5.04
CA THR A 44 -2.81 -7.39 -5.74
C THR A 44 -2.32 -5.96 -5.73
N LEU A 45 -1.00 -5.80 -5.88
CA LEU A 45 -0.41 -4.50 -6.10
C LEU A 45 -0.79 -4.00 -7.50
N PRO A 46 -0.79 -2.67 -7.73
CA PRO A 46 -1.00 -2.13 -9.06
C PRO A 46 0.00 -2.71 -10.05
N LEU A 47 -0.45 -3.02 -11.26
CA LEU A 47 0.39 -3.66 -12.29
C LEU A 47 1.23 -2.66 -13.06
N THR A 48 0.85 -1.38 -13.06
CA THR A 48 1.56 -0.34 -13.80
C THR A 48 1.86 0.85 -12.89
N LEU A 49 2.84 1.64 -13.28
CA LEU A 49 3.17 2.88 -12.56
C LEU A 49 2.00 3.87 -12.59
N GLY A 50 1.26 3.92 -13.70
CA GLY A 50 0.08 4.78 -13.81
C GLY A 50 -1.00 4.41 -12.81
N GLU A 51 -1.29 3.13 -12.64
CA GLU A 51 -2.26 2.64 -11.65
C GLU A 51 -1.80 2.91 -10.22
N ALA A 52 -0.51 2.69 -9.92
CA ALA A 52 0.06 2.97 -8.61
C ALA A 52 -0.02 4.45 -8.29
N ARG A 53 0.28 5.30 -9.27
CA ARG A 53 0.22 6.76 -9.13
C ARG A 53 -1.20 7.23 -8.85
N ALA A 54 -2.18 6.71 -9.58
CA ALA A 54 -3.59 7.05 -9.36
C ALA A 54 -4.05 6.64 -7.95
N ALA A 55 -3.68 5.44 -7.50
CA ALA A 55 -4.00 4.97 -6.16
C ALA A 55 -3.41 5.88 -5.08
N ALA A 56 -2.16 6.30 -5.25
CA ALA A 56 -1.49 7.19 -4.29
C ALA A 56 -2.15 8.57 -4.26
N CYS A 57 -2.51 9.11 -5.42
CA CYS A 57 -3.15 10.44 -5.51
C CYS A 57 -4.52 10.48 -4.82
N GLU A 58 -5.23 9.37 -4.77
CA GLU A 58 -6.54 9.25 -4.15
C GLU A 58 -6.49 8.78 -2.69
N SER A 59 -5.34 8.37 -2.20
CA SER A 59 -5.19 7.80 -0.85
C SER A 59 -5.24 8.86 0.23
N GLU A 60 -6.20 8.75 1.15
CA GLU A 60 -6.28 9.62 2.32
C GLU A 60 -5.06 9.45 3.22
N PHE A 61 -4.55 8.22 3.34
CA PHE A 61 -3.34 7.93 4.12
C PHE A 61 -2.15 8.71 3.59
N VAL A 62 -1.92 8.71 2.27
CA VAL A 62 -0.80 9.43 1.66
C VAL A 62 -0.93 10.93 1.91
N HIS A 63 -2.12 11.50 1.74
CA HIS A 63 -2.37 12.92 1.97
C HIS A 63 -2.20 13.32 3.44
N LYS A 64 -2.45 12.39 4.36
CA LYS A 64 -2.29 12.65 5.80
C LYS A 64 -0.82 12.73 6.23
N TYR A 65 0.03 11.86 5.68
CA TYR A 65 1.40 11.69 6.18
C TYR A 65 2.48 12.25 5.27
N ILE A 66 2.19 12.47 4.00
CA ILE A 66 3.16 12.95 3.03
C ILE A 66 2.84 14.39 2.64
N ALA A 67 3.87 15.22 2.59
CA ALA A 67 3.72 16.64 2.25
C ALA A 67 3.12 16.81 0.85
N GLN A 68 2.22 17.78 0.70
CA GLN A 68 1.53 18.02 -0.57
C GLN A 68 2.51 18.30 -1.72
N SER A 69 3.62 18.99 -1.45
CA SER A 69 4.64 19.24 -2.47
C SER A 69 5.26 17.96 -3.02
N VAL A 70 5.43 16.95 -2.16
CA VAL A 70 5.94 15.64 -2.59
C VAL A 70 4.89 14.91 -3.42
N ILE A 71 3.63 14.92 -2.96
CA ILE A 71 2.52 14.31 -3.69
C ILE A 71 2.40 14.92 -5.08
N ASP A 72 2.45 16.24 -5.20
CA ASP A 72 2.35 16.95 -6.48
C ASP A 72 3.46 16.56 -7.44
N SER A 73 4.66 16.27 -6.93
CA SER A 73 5.79 15.83 -7.76
C SER A 73 5.56 14.45 -8.38
N TYR A 74 4.82 13.57 -7.71
CA TYR A 74 4.57 12.20 -8.18
C TYR A 74 3.21 12.02 -8.87
N CYS A 75 2.27 12.91 -8.66
CA CYS A 75 0.90 12.83 -9.18
C CYS A 75 0.64 13.75 -10.39
N ILE A 76 1.65 13.94 -11.19
CA ILE A 76 1.54 14.77 -12.40
C ILE A 76 0.81 14.01 -13.49
#